data_3f0f2b8f4b840ec637d8f55fd0c92d55
#
_entry.id   3f0f2b8f4b840ec637d8f55fd0c92d55
#
_cell.length_a   1.000
_cell.length_b   1.000
_cell.length_c   1.000
_cell.angle_alpha   90.00
_cell.angle_beta   90.00
_cell.angle_gamma   90.00
#
_symmetry.space_group_name_H-M   'P 1'
#
loop_
_entity.id
_entity.type
_entity.pdbx_description
1 polymer ?
#
loop_
_entity_poly.entity_id
_entity_poly.type
_entity_poly.pdbx_seq_one_letter_code
_entity_poly.pdbx_strand_id
1 'polypeptide(L)' 'MAYQVTKDSIIGDVLDYDKDTGVFFLEMGMHCLGCPMSRGESIEEACEVHGVKCENIVAKINKYFEEKEN' A
#
# COMPACT_ATOMS: atom_id res chain seq x y z
N MET A 1 5.13 5.41 18.02
CA MET A 1 4.53 6.08 16.85
C MET A 1 4.24 5.07 15.76
N ALA A 2 3.09 5.19 15.12
CA ALA A 2 2.73 4.26 14.05
C ALA A 2 3.50 4.56 12.77
N TYR A 3 3.80 3.50 12.02
CA TYR A 3 4.38 3.62 10.70
C TYR A 3 3.39 4.37 9.80
N GLN A 4 3.88 5.28 9.00
CA GLN A 4 3.02 6.04 8.10
C GLN A 4 3.48 5.89 6.65
N VAL A 5 2.50 5.75 5.76
CA VAL A 5 2.76 5.72 4.33
C VAL A 5 2.27 7.00 3.68
N THR A 6 2.85 7.30 2.52
CA THR A 6 2.43 8.43 1.70
C THR A 6 2.19 7.91 0.28
N LYS A 7 1.72 8.80 -0.59
CA LYS A 7 1.54 8.43 -2.00
C LYS A 7 2.85 8.01 -2.66
N ASP A 8 3.97 8.48 -2.15
CA ASP A 8 5.29 8.17 -2.69
C ASP A 8 5.91 6.91 -2.10
N SER A 9 5.27 6.32 -1.10
CA SER A 9 5.77 5.08 -0.49
C SER A 9 5.80 3.96 -1.52
N ILE A 10 6.86 3.17 -1.49
CA ILE A 10 7.03 2.04 -2.41
C ILE A 10 6.29 0.84 -1.85
N ILE A 11 5.48 0.20 -2.69
CA ILE A 11 4.63 -0.92 -2.27
C ILE A 11 5.46 -2.05 -1.65
N GLY A 12 6.58 -2.39 -2.27
CA GLY A 12 7.45 -3.44 -1.73
C GLY A 12 7.96 -3.14 -0.33
N ASP A 13 8.28 -1.87 -0.06
CA ASP A 13 8.73 -1.48 1.27
C ASP A 13 7.62 -1.63 2.30
N VAL A 14 6.41 -1.27 1.93
CA VAL A 14 5.25 -1.39 2.83
C VAL A 14 4.96 -2.86 3.12
N LEU A 15 5.02 -3.71 2.10
CA LEU A 15 4.81 -5.15 2.25
C LEU A 15 5.90 -5.79 3.09
N ASP A 16 7.14 -5.34 2.94
CA ASP A 16 8.26 -5.87 3.73
C ASP A 16 8.14 -5.46 5.19
N TYR A 17 7.58 -4.27 5.45
CA TYR A 17 7.33 -3.83 6.82
C TYR A 17 6.20 -4.63 7.46
N ASP A 18 5.11 -4.85 6.71
CA ASP A 18 3.96 -5.60 7.20
C ASP A 18 3.24 -6.25 6.03
N LYS A 19 3.43 -7.56 5.87
CA LYS A 19 2.86 -8.29 4.74
C LYS A 19 1.33 -8.30 4.74
N ASP A 20 0.71 -8.08 5.89
CA ASP A 20 -0.74 -8.08 5.98
C ASP A 20 -1.36 -6.89 5.25
N THR A 21 -0.57 -5.84 4.95
CA THR A 21 -1.04 -4.73 4.15
C THR A 21 -1.35 -5.15 2.72
N GLY A 22 -0.89 -6.32 2.31
CA GLY A 22 -1.20 -6.85 0.98
C GLY A 22 -2.69 -6.89 0.69
N VAL A 23 -3.54 -7.06 1.72
CA VAL A 23 -4.99 -7.10 1.52
C VAL A 23 -5.50 -5.79 0.90
N PHE A 24 -4.91 -4.65 1.26
CA PHE A 24 -5.34 -3.36 0.71
C PHE A 24 -5.01 -3.26 -0.78
N PHE A 25 -3.86 -3.78 -1.17
CA PHE A 25 -3.45 -3.77 -2.57
C PHE A 25 -4.26 -4.77 -3.40
N LEU A 26 -4.60 -5.92 -2.81
CA LEU A 26 -5.45 -6.89 -3.50
C LEU A 26 -6.86 -6.31 -3.74
N GLU A 27 -7.38 -5.55 -2.79
CA GLU A 27 -8.67 -4.90 -2.94
C GLU A 27 -8.68 -3.87 -4.07
N MET A 28 -7.52 -3.28 -4.37
CA MET A 28 -7.36 -2.36 -5.50
C MET A 28 -7.40 -3.07 -6.83
N GLY A 29 -7.23 -4.38 -6.85
CA GLY A 29 -7.14 -5.15 -8.07
C GLY A 29 -5.74 -5.60 -8.45
N MET A 30 -4.76 -5.40 -7.58
CA MET A 30 -3.40 -5.88 -7.82
C MET A 30 -3.34 -7.37 -7.54
N HIS A 31 -2.93 -8.14 -8.53
CA HIS A 31 -2.91 -9.60 -8.39
C HIS A 31 -1.51 -10.19 -8.24
N CYS A 32 -0.47 -9.41 -8.49
CA CYS A 32 0.91 -9.90 -8.51
C CYS A 32 1.78 -9.16 -7.51
N LEU A 33 1.49 -9.31 -6.21
CA LEU A 33 2.24 -8.62 -5.17
C LEU A 33 3.67 -9.13 -5.03
N GLY A 34 3.94 -10.33 -5.52
CA GLY A 34 5.30 -10.87 -5.51
C GLY A 34 6.13 -10.48 -6.73
N CYS A 35 5.53 -9.79 -7.71
CA CYS A 35 6.24 -9.40 -8.93
C CYS A 35 7.18 -8.22 -8.65
N PRO A 36 8.46 -8.31 -9.05
CA PRO A 36 9.39 -7.20 -8.83
C PRO A 36 8.92 -5.87 -9.40
N MET A 37 8.20 -5.88 -10.51
CA MET A 37 7.69 -4.64 -11.10
C MET A 37 6.64 -3.99 -10.21
N SER A 38 5.70 -4.79 -9.70
CA SER A 38 4.66 -4.28 -8.81
C SER A 38 5.25 -3.77 -7.50
N ARG A 39 6.23 -4.47 -6.98
CA ARG A 39 6.87 -4.09 -5.72
C ARG A 39 7.67 -2.80 -5.84
N GLY A 40 8.13 -2.46 -7.04
CA GLY A 40 8.89 -1.24 -7.28
C GLY A 40 8.03 0.00 -7.52
N GLU A 41 6.72 -0.16 -7.63
CA GLU A 41 5.83 0.97 -7.85
C GLU A 41 5.51 1.72 -6.56
N SER A 42 5.28 3.03 -6.68
CA SER A 42 4.74 3.79 -5.56
C SER A 42 3.24 3.53 -5.45
N ILE A 43 2.67 3.86 -4.30
CA ILE A 43 1.24 3.72 -4.10
C ILE A 43 0.48 4.57 -5.13
N GLU A 44 0.96 5.79 -5.40
CA GLU A 44 0.34 6.66 -6.38
C GLU A 44 0.33 6.04 -7.77
N GLU A 45 1.45 5.47 -8.20
CA GLU A 45 1.54 4.84 -9.52
C GLU A 45 0.55 3.68 -9.65
N ALA A 46 0.47 2.85 -8.61
CA ALA A 46 -0.47 1.73 -8.63
C ALA A 46 -1.91 2.20 -8.65
N CYS A 47 -2.23 3.25 -7.88
CA CYS A 47 -3.58 3.78 -7.87
C CYS A 47 -3.99 4.33 -9.23
N GLU A 48 -3.08 4.97 -9.93
CA GLU A 48 -3.35 5.49 -11.26
C GLU A 48 -3.68 4.37 -12.24
N VAL A 49 -2.89 3.30 -12.20
CA VAL A 49 -3.09 2.15 -13.09
C VAL A 49 -4.45 1.48 -12.85
N HIS A 50 -4.86 1.39 -11.58
CA HIS A 50 -6.09 0.71 -11.21
C HIS A 50 -7.31 1.62 -11.08
N GLY A 51 -7.14 2.93 -11.32
CA GLY A 51 -8.25 3.88 -11.26
C GLY A 51 -8.79 4.11 -9.86
N VAL A 52 -7.95 3.97 -8.85
CA VAL A 52 -8.32 4.14 -7.45
C VAL A 52 -7.76 5.45 -6.92
N LYS A 53 -8.50 6.10 -6.03
CA LYS A 53 -8.01 7.33 -5.40
C LYS A 53 -6.90 6.99 -4.40
N CYS A 54 -5.71 7.52 -4.66
CA CYS A 54 -4.54 7.25 -3.84
C CYS A 54 -4.78 7.63 -2.37
N GLU A 55 -5.38 8.79 -2.13
CA GLU A 55 -5.63 9.26 -0.77
C GLU A 55 -6.49 8.29 0.05
N ASN A 56 -7.42 7.58 -0.59
CA ASN A 56 -8.24 6.59 0.11
C ASN A 56 -7.42 5.40 0.56
N ILE A 57 -6.52 4.92 -0.28
CA ILE A 57 -5.65 3.79 0.05
C ILE A 57 -4.65 4.18 1.13
N VAL A 58 -4.03 5.35 0.99
CA VAL A 58 -3.08 5.85 1.98
C VAL A 58 -3.75 5.99 3.35
N ALA A 59 -4.96 6.55 3.38
CA ALA A 59 -5.69 6.72 4.63
C ALA A 59 -6.03 5.37 5.27
N LYS A 60 -6.44 4.40 4.49
CA LYS A 60 -6.76 3.06 5.00
C LYS A 60 -5.55 2.38 5.62
N ILE A 61 -4.42 2.45 4.93
CA ILE A 61 -3.19 1.81 5.41
C ILE A 61 -2.70 2.50 6.67
N ASN A 62 -2.73 3.83 6.70
CA ASN A 62 -2.30 4.56 7.89
C ASN A 62 -3.21 4.28 9.08
N LYS A 63 -4.50 4.17 8.85
CA LYS A 63 -5.44 3.82 9.92
C LYS A 63 -5.15 2.43 10.46
N TYR A 64 -4.85 1.49 9.58
CA TYR A 64 -4.50 0.13 9.97
C TYR A 64 -3.27 0.13 10.89
N PHE A 65 -2.23 0.87 10.51
CA PHE A 65 -1.03 0.94 11.33
C PHE A 65 -1.29 1.64 12.68
N GLU A 66 -2.09 2.69 12.68
CA GLU A 66 -2.44 3.38 13.92
C GLU A 66 -3.14 2.44 14.89
N GLU A 67 -4.09 1.66 14.41
CA GLU A 67 -4.83 0.73 15.24
C GLU A 67 -3.95 -0.43 15.72
N LYS A 68 -3.03 -0.88 14.87
CA LYS A 68 -2.18 -2.01 15.19
C LYS A 68 -1.02 -1.64 16.13
N GLU A 69 -0.43 -0.46 15.93
CA GLU A 69 0.80 -0.07 16.63
C GLU A 69 0.56 0.83 17.83
N ASN A 70 -0.65 1.26 18.05
CA ASN A 70 -1.02 1.97 19.26
C ASN A 70 -1.55 0.99 20.30
#